data_615e3e3ddc17522de82010a96c3edd66
#
_entry.id   615e3e3ddc17522de82010a96c3edd66
#
_cell.length_a   1.000
_cell.length_b   1.000
_cell.length_c   1.000
_cell.angle_alpha   90.00
_cell.angle_beta   90.00
_cell.angle_gamma   90.00
#
_symmetry.space_group_name_H-M   'P 1'
#
loop_
_entity.id
_entity.type
_entity.pdbx_description
1 polymer ?
#
loop_
_entity_poly.entity_id
_entity_poly.type
_entity_poly.pdbx_seq_one_letter_code
_entity_poly.pdbx_strand_id
1 'polypeptide(L)'
;DAANSWTFSRSIQNAMTSLAEQFGDQMIFMGEDMEVAGAFGMNLGLRAKGHQSKLLDMPLSEAIIIHSATGAALGGMRPMAEIQFGGFASLAMNPLINNAAQLRWRWGAEVPLTVRIPLGAKTRSGPFHANMIEAWLANDPGLVIVCRVTPKMPMIY
;
A
#
# COMPACT_ATOMS: atom_id res chain seq x y z
N ASP A 1 -17.75 -1.95 -24.90
CA ASP A 1 -18.15 -2.78 -23.74
C ASP A 1 -17.58 -2.19 -22.46
N ALA A 2 -18.41 -1.44 -21.73
CA ALA A 2 -18.03 -0.81 -20.45
C ALA A 2 -17.62 -1.85 -19.37
N ALA A 3 -18.06 -3.09 -19.50
CA ALA A 3 -17.75 -4.18 -18.57
C ALA A 3 -16.28 -4.64 -18.64
N ASN A 4 -15.53 -4.26 -19.66
CA ASN A 4 -14.14 -4.69 -19.88
C ASN A 4 -13.14 -3.52 -19.88
N SER A 5 -13.57 -2.34 -19.41
CA SER A 5 -12.66 -1.18 -19.35
C SER A 5 -11.69 -1.36 -18.16
N TRP A 6 -10.39 -1.35 -18.46
CA TRP A 6 -9.33 -1.30 -17.47
C TRP A 6 -9.33 0.07 -16.80
N THR A 7 -9.71 0.12 -15.52
CA THR A 7 -9.53 1.29 -14.67
C THR A 7 -8.40 1.04 -13.68
N PHE A 8 -7.82 2.10 -13.12
CA PHE A 8 -6.81 1.97 -12.06
C PHE A 8 -7.34 1.17 -10.87
N SER A 9 -8.55 1.49 -10.42
CA SER A 9 -9.19 0.80 -9.30
C SER A 9 -9.34 -0.70 -9.54
N ARG A 10 -9.86 -1.08 -10.71
CA ARG A 10 -10.03 -2.49 -11.05
C ARG A 10 -8.71 -3.25 -11.16
N SER A 11 -7.68 -2.60 -11.73
CA SER A 11 -6.35 -3.20 -11.80
C SER A 11 -5.75 -3.44 -10.42
N ILE A 12 -5.90 -2.49 -9.50
CA ILE A 12 -5.43 -2.62 -8.12
C ILE A 12 -6.22 -3.71 -7.39
N GLN A 13 -7.56 -3.71 -7.49
CA GLN A 13 -8.40 -4.76 -6.88
C GLN A 13 -8.00 -6.16 -7.37
N ASN A 14 -7.79 -6.33 -8.67
CA ASN A 14 -7.37 -7.60 -9.24
C ASN A 14 -5.99 -8.03 -8.72
N ALA A 15 -5.04 -7.09 -8.65
CA ALA A 15 -3.71 -7.36 -8.14
C ALA A 15 -3.73 -7.75 -6.66
N MET A 16 -4.46 -7.03 -5.81
CA MET A 16 -4.60 -7.36 -4.39
C MET A 16 -5.23 -8.75 -4.22
N THR A 17 -6.24 -9.07 -5.02
CA THR A 17 -6.87 -10.41 -5.00
C THR A 17 -5.86 -11.49 -5.40
N SER A 18 -5.11 -11.28 -6.49
CA SER A 18 -4.08 -12.23 -6.94
C SER A 18 -2.99 -12.44 -5.88
N LEU A 19 -2.56 -11.37 -5.20
CA LEU A 19 -1.60 -11.47 -4.09
C LEU A 19 -2.17 -12.28 -2.91
N ALA A 20 -3.44 -12.05 -2.56
CA ALA A 20 -4.10 -12.82 -1.50
C ALA A 20 -4.20 -14.32 -1.83
N GLU A 21 -4.46 -14.64 -3.10
CA GLU A 21 -4.51 -16.03 -3.59
C GLU A 21 -3.11 -16.66 -3.65
N GLN A 22 -2.11 -15.89 -4.12
CA GLN A 22 -0.73 -16.38 -4.31
C GLN A 22 -0.02 -16.65 -2.98
N PHE A 23 -0.13 -15.74 -2.02
CA PHE A 23 0.64 -15.80 -0.78
C PHE A 23 -0.16 -16.36 0.41
N GLY A 24 -1.44 -16.65 0.23
CA GLY A 24 -2.25 -17.31 1.25
C GLY A 24 -2.18 -16.57 2.60
N ASP A 25 -1.86 -17.32 3.66
CA ASP A 25 -1.85 -16.77 5.03
C ASP A 25 -0.68 -15.83 5.31
N GLN A 26 0.31 -15.75 4.44
CA GLN A 26 1.37 -14.75 4.56
C GLN A 26 0.91 -13.34 4.17
N MET A 27 -0.17 -13.21 3.38
CA MET A 27 -0.64 -11.90 2.89
C MET A 27 -1.56 -11.24 3.91
N ILE A 28 -1.26 -9.97 4.23
CA ILE A 28 -2.12 -9.10 5.05
C ILE A 28 -2.17 -7.71 4.46
N PHE A 29 -3.34 -7.09 4.51
CA PHE A 29 -3.59 -5.72 4.05
C PHE A 29 -3.93 -4.86 5.27
N MET A 30 -3.18 -3.80 5.51
CA MET A 30 -3.24 -2.98 6.71
C MET A 30 -3.42 -1.51 6.34
N GLY A 31 -4.30 -0.82 7.02
CA GLY A 31 -4.57 0.60 6.79
C GLY A 31 -5.85 1.05 7.44
N GLU A 32 -6.27 2.26 7.14
CA GLU A 32 -7.53 2.81 7.63
C GLU A 32 -8.70 2.34 6.75
N ASP A 33 -9.84 2.08 7.35
CA ASP A 33 -11.08 1.66 6.67
C ASP A 33 -10.95 0.40 5.79
N MET A 34 -9.97 -0.46 6.08
CA MET A 34 -9.69 -1.66 5.27
C MET A 34 -10.86 -2.63 5.25
N GLU A 35 -11.52 -2.81 6.39
CA GLU A 35 -12.65 -3.75 6.53
C GLU A 35 -13.92 -3.26 5.84
N VAL A 36 -14.07 -1.97 5.61
CA VAL A 36 -15.25 -1.41 4.92
C VAL A 36 -15.08 -1.49 3.41
N ALA A 37 -14.12 -0.80 2.86
CA ALA A 37 -13.86 -0.80 1.42
C ALA A 37 -12.41 -0.39 1.08
N GLY A 38 -11.67 0.17 2.03
CA GLY A 38 -10.39 0.83 1.82
C GLY A 38 -10.53 2.14 1.03
N ALA A 39 -9.45 2.90 0.93
CA ALA A 39 -9.47 4.13 0.16
C ALA A 39 -9.87 3.86 -1.30
N PHE A 40 -10.87 4.59 -1.77
CA PHE A 40 -11.41 4.48 -3.14
C PHE A 40 -11.99 3.09 -3.51
N GLY A 41 -12.46 2.31 -2.53
CA GLY A 41 -13.08 1.02 -2.78
C GLY A 41 -12.12 -0.08 -3.23
N MET A 42 -10.82 0.04 -2.91
CA MET A 42 -9.80 -0.90 -3.39
C MET A 42 -9.99 -2.32 -2.84
N ASN A 43 -10.58 -2.47 -1.65
CA ASN A 43 -10.73 -3.77 -0.98
C ASN A 43 -11.99 -4.53 -1.39
N LEU A 44 -12.85 -3.95 -2.21
CA LEU A 44 -14.09 -4.60 -2.65
C LEU A 44 -13.84 -5.94 -3.36
N GLY A 45 -12.76 -6.05 -4.14
CA GLY A 45 -12.36 -7.30 -4.79
C GLY A 45 -12.01 -8.40 -3.80
N LEU A 46 -11.25 -8.07 -2.75
CA LEU A 46 -10.88 -9.00 -1.68
C LEU A 46 -12.09 -9.52 -0.92
N ARG A 47 -13.01 -8.63 -0.57
CA ARG A 47 -14.26 -9.00 0.13
C ARG A 47 -15.13 -9.91 -0.73
N ALA A 48 -15.30 -9.57 -2.01
CA ALA A 48 -16.09 -10.37 -2.94
C ALA A 48 -15.55 -11.79 -3.15
N LYS A 49 -14.25 -11.99 -2.91
CA LYS A 49 -13.56 -13.28 -3.02
C LYS A 49 -13.38 -14.02 -1.67
N GLY A 50 -13.93 -13.48 -0.58
CA GLY A 50 -13.86 -14.13 0.73
C GLY A 50 -12.53 -13.93 1.48
N HIS A 51 -11.74 -12.94 1.10
CA HIS A 51 -10.43 -12.63 1.73
C HIS A 51 -10.51 -11.57 2.84
N GLN A 52 -11.67 -11.36 3.46
CA GLN A 52 -11.85 -10.32 4.48
C GLN A 52 -11.00 -10.57 5.73
N SER A 53 -10.67 -11.81 6.06
CA SER A 53 -9.77 -12.13 7.19
C SER A 53 -8.35 -11.63 7.02
N LYS A 54 -7.98 -11.20 5.81
CA LYS A 54 -6.67 -10.61 5.50
C LYS A 54 -6.66 -9.08 5.60
N LEU A 55 -7.80 -8.47 5.89
CA LEU A 55 -7.94 -7.03 6.04
C LEU A 55 -7.83 -6.67 7.53
N LEU A 56 -6.98 -5.73 7.86
CA LEU A 56 -6.76 -5.25 9.22
C LEU A 56 -6.96 -3.73 9.26
N ASP A 57 -8.02 -3.30 9.93
CA ASP A 57 -8.22 -1.88 10.23
C ASP A 57 -7.22 -1.40 11.25
N MET A 58 -6.57 -0.31 10.92
CA MET A 58 -5.57 0.36 11.75
C MET A 58 -6.11 1.71 12.23
N PRO A 59 -5.65 2.20 13.38
CA PRO A 59 -6.01 3.54 13.82
C PRO A 59 -5.46 4.62 12.89
N LEU A 60 -6.03 5.82 12.94
CA LEU A 60 -5.55 7.03 12.25
C LEU A 60 -4.14 7.42 12.74
N SER A 61 -3.16 6.63 12.36
CA SER A 61 -1.75 6.84 12.69
C SER A 61 -0.87 6.15 11.65
N GLU A 62 -0.44 6.87 10.66
CA GLU A 62 0.35 6.35 9.54
C GLU A 62 1.70 5.79 10.01
N ALA A 63 2.27 6.36 11.07
CA ALA A 63 3.48 5.83 11.68
C ALA A 63 3.26 4.43 12.26
N ILE A 64 2.14 4.19 12.96
CA ILE A 64 1.79 2.87 13.49
C ILE A 64 1.52 1.89 12.35
N ILE A 65 0.81 2.29 11.30
CA ILE A 65 0.54 1.44 10.14
C ILE A 65 1.86 0.91 9.56
N ILE A 66 2.83 1.79 9.30
CA ILE A 66 4.11 1.39 8.71
C ILE A 66 4.98 0.59 9.67
N HIS A 67 5.04 0.94 10.96
CA HIS A 67 5.78 0.15 11.94
C HIS A 67 5.20 -1.25 12.12
N SER A 68 3.87 -1.37 12.20
CA SER A 68 3.20 -2.68 12.33
C SER A 68 3.41 -3.54 11.08
N ALA A 69 3.30 -2.94 9.89
CA ALA A 69 3.58 -3.64 8.64
C ALA A 69 5.06 -4.07 8.54
N THR A 70 6.00 -3.23 8.97
CA THR A 70 7.41 -3.60 9.04
C THR A 70 7.64 -4.78 9.99
N GLY A 71 7.00 -4.75 11.17
CA GLY A 71 7.06 -5.85 12.12
C GLY A 71 6.46 -7.15 11.57
N ALA A 72 5.32 -7.09 10.89
CA ALA A 72 4.71 -8.23 10.22
C ALA A 72 5.63 -8.81 9.14
N ALA A 73 6.29 -7.95 8.34
CA ALA A 73 7.26 -8.38 7.33
C ALA A 73 8.47 -9.11 7.96
N LEU A 74 9.01 -8.59 9.06
CA LEU A 74 10.08 -9.24 9.81
C LEU A 74 9.62 -10.57 10.42
N GLY A 75 8.34 -10.72 10.74
CA GLY A 75 7.70 -11.95 11.18
C GLY A 75 7.42 -12.97 10.07
N GLY A 76 7.81 -12.69 8.83
CA GLY A 76 7.64 -13.60 7.68
C GLY A 76 6.35 -13.41 6.89
N MET A 77 5.57 -12.38 7.19
CA MET A 77 4.40 -12.01 6.39
C MET A 77 4.80 -11.14 5.18
N ARG A 78 3.84 -10.93 4.29
CA ARG A 78 3.94 -10.03 3.13
C ARG A 78 2.87 -8.94 3.24
N PRO A 79 3.10 -7.95 4.08
CA PRO A 79 2.11 -6.90 4.30
C PRO A 79 2.03 -5.93 3.12
N MET A 80 0.81 -5.52 2.81
CA MET A 80 0.54 -4.34 2.00
C MET A 80 -0.10 -3.29 2.89
N ALA A 81 0.66 -2.25 3.21
CA ALA A 81 0.18 -1.11 3.99
C ALA A 81 -0.41 -0.05 3.08
N GLU A 82 -1.51 0.56 3.50
CA GLU A 82 -2.12 1.67 2.80
C GLU A 82 -2.07 2.95 3.64
N ILE A 83 -1.58 4.02 3.03
CA ILE A 83 -1.73 5.40 3.50
C ILE A 83 -2.73 6.07 2.58
N GLN A 84 -3.82 6.62 3.12
CA GLN A 84 -4.96 7.04 2.30
C GLN A 84 -4.65 8.15 1.30
N PHE A 85 -3.72 9.06 1.63
CA PHE A 85 -3.32 10.18 0.77
C PHE A 85 -1.85 10.52 0.91
N GLY A 86 -1.25 11.04 -0.17
CA GLY A 86 0.17 11.33 -0.25
C GLY A 86 0.71 12.22 0.87
N GLY A 87 0.01 13.31 1.17
CA GLY A 87 0.45 14.25 2.21
C GLY A 87 0.53 13.63 3.61
N PHE A 88 -0.28 12.63 3.91
CA PHE A 88 -0.29 11.95 5.21
C PHE A 88 0.93 11.06 5.42
N ALA A 89 1.58 10.64 4.35
CA ALA A 89 2.83 9.90 4.45
C ALA A 89 3.95 10.67 5.18
N SER A 90 3.82 12.00 5.31
CA SER A 90 4.75 12.80 6.13
C SER A 90 4.82 12.31 7.58
N LEU A 91 3.73 11.80 8.13
CA LEU A 91 3.67 11.20 9.48
C LEU A 91 4.37 9.83 9.56
N ALA A 92 4.55 9.17 8.43
CA ALA A 92 5.20 7.88 8.31
C ALA A 92 6.64 7.95 7.76
N MET A 93 7.20 9.14 7.53
CA MET A 93 8.54 9.27 6.95
C MET A 93 9.61 8.59 7.80
N ASN A 94 9.57 8.75 9.11
CA ASN A 94 10.55 8.09 9.99
C ASN A 94 10.48 6.56 9.90
N PRO A 95 9.33 5.89 10.09
CA PRO A 95 9.25 4.44 9.93
C PRO A 95 9.56 3.93 8.52
N LEU A 96 9.31 4.70 7.48
CA LEU A 96 9.69 4.34 6.12
C LEU A 96 11.20 4.44 5.90
N ILE A 97 11.78 5.62 6.16
CA ILE A 97 13.15 5.96 5.80
C ILE A 97 14.17 5.38 6.79
N ASN A 98 13.99 5.67 8.08
CA ASN A 98 14.97 5.30 9.10
C ASN A 98 14.80 3.85 9.60
N ASN A 99 13.69 3.21 9.29
CA ASN A 99 13.43 1.84 9.70
C ASN A 99 13.30 0.91 8.49
N ALA A 100 12.16 0.83 7.83
CA ALA A 100 11.88 -0.18 6.80
C ALA A 100 12.95 -0.18 5.69
N ALA A 101 13.31 0.98 5.13
CA ALA A 101 14.27 1.10 4.04
C ALA A 101 15.70 0.67 4.43
N GLN A 102 16.08 0.83 5.70
CA GLN A 102 17.47 0.61 6.13
C GLN A 102 17.71 -0.76 6.78
N LEU A 103 16.67 -1.51 7.14
CA LEU A 103 16.80 -2.78 7.84
C LEU A 103 17.67 -3.79 7.11
N ARG A 104 17.53 -3.88 5.78
CA ARG A 104 18.33 -4.79 4.98
C ARG A 104 19.82 -4.40 4.99
N TRP A 105 20.12 -3.14 4.82
CA TRP A 105 21.50 -2.65 4.83
C TRP A 105 22.17 -2.77 6.20
N ARG A 106 21.44 -2.46 7.26
CA ARG A 106 21.99 -2.44 8.63
C ARG A 106 22.15 -3.84 9.23
N TRP A 107 21.22 -4.74 8.96
CA TRP A 107 21.13 -6.05 9.62
C TRP A 107 20.89 -7.23 8.68
N GLY A 108 20.89 -7.02 7.37
CA GLY A 108 20.59 -8.07 6.39
C GLY A 108 19.13 -8.56 6.43
N ALA A 109 18.24 -7.89 7.16
CA ALA A 109 16.86 -8.32 7.30
C ALA A 109 16.06 -8.11 6.02
N GLU A 110 15.22 -9.08 5.66
CA GLU A 110 14.28 -8.93 4.56
C GLU A 110 12.99 -8.28 5.05
N VAL A 111 12.54 -7.24 4.36
CA VAL A 111 11.30 -6.52 4.66
C VAL A 111 10.45 -6.49 3.39
N PRO A 112 9.73 -7.57 3.07
CA PRO A 112 8.87 -7.65 1.89
C PRO A 112 7.57 -6.84 2.11
N LEU A 113 7.71 -5.56 2.34
CA LEU A 113 6.64 -4.59 2.59
C LEU A 113 6.30 -3.84 1.30
N THR A 114 5.02 -3.81 0.94
CA THR A 114 4.50 -2.91 -0.09
C THR A 114 3.70 -1.79 0.57
N VAL A 115 3.99 -0.55 0.21
CA VAL A 115 3.21 0.61 0.67
C VAL A 115 2.46 1.21 -0.51
N ARG A 116 1.15 1.27 -0.41
CA ARG A 116 0.29 1.92 -1.40
C ARG A 116 -0.12 3.31 -0.92
N ILE A 117 0.12 4.30 -1.75
CA ILE A 117 -0.21 5.70 -1.43
C ILE A 117 -0.89 6.31 -2.67
N PRO A 118 -2.19 6.61 -2.63
CA PRO A 118 -2.84 7.37 -3.69
C PRO A 118 -2.30 8.80 -3.73
N LEU A 119 -1.92 9.25 -4.91
CA LEU A 119 -1.34 10.57 -5.14
C LEU A 119 -2.11 11.33 -6.25
N GLY A 120 -2.00 12.65 -6.22
CA GLY A 120 -2.40 13.52 -7.31
C GLY A 120 -3.78 14.17 -7.17
N ALA A 121 -4.01 15.18 -8.02
CA ALA A 121 -5.11 16.12 -7.91
C ALA A 121 -6.45 15.64 -8.52
N LYS A 122 -6.53 14.44 -9.08
CA LYS A 122 -7.72 13.99 -9.82
C LYS A 122 -8.97 13.82 -8.96
N THR A 123 -8.80 13.66 -7.65
CA THR A 123 -9.92 13.54 -6.71
C THR A 123 -10.61 14.86 -6.43
N ARG A 124 -10.01 16.00 -6.81
CA ARG A 124 -10.45 17.37 -6.46
C ARG A 124 -10.62 17.56 -4.95
N SER A 125 -9.84 16.86 -4.15
CA SER A 125 -9.92 16.85 -2.68
C SER A 125 -9.18 18.04 -2.02
N GLY A 126 -8.65 18.95 -2.82
CA GLY A 126 -7.90 20.11 -2.36
C GLY A 126 -6.44 19.82 -2.00
N PRO A 127 -5.69 20.81 -1.49
CA PRO A 127 -4.24 20.73 -1.33
C PRO A 127 -3.80 19.69 -0.29
N PHE A 128 -4.61 19.40 0.72
CA PHE A 128 -4.25 18.45 1.79
C PHE A 128 -4.30 16.97 1.34
N HIS A 129 -4.99 16.67 0.24
CA HIS A 129 -5.24 15.32 -0.24
C HIS A 129 -4.67 15.05 -1.64
N ALA A 130 -3.92 16.01 -2.20
CA ALA A 130 -3.47 15.96 -3.59
C ALA A 130 -1.94 16.04 -3.74
N ASN A 131 -1.20 15.95 -2.63
CA ASN A 131 0.25 16.09 -2.64
C ASN A 131 0.92 14.93 -3.39
N MET A 132 1.91 15.28 -4.21
CA MET A 132 2.80 14.35 -4.88
C MET A 132 4.09 14.26 -4.06
N ILE A 133 4.41 13.09 -3.55
CA ILE A 133 5.50 12.93 -2.56
C ILE A 133 6.61 11.98 -3.05
N GLU A 134 6.52 11.48 -4.25
CA GLU A 134 7.48 10.52 -4.80
C GLU A 134 8.92 11.05 -4.76
N ALA A 135 9.11 12.37 -4.93
CA ALA A 135 10.43 12.98 -4.84
C ALA A 135 11.02 12.94 -3.42
N TRP A 136 10.19 12.95 -2.38
CA TRP A 136 10.67 12.80 -1.00
C TRP A 136 11.25 11.42 -0.76
N LEU A 137 10.60 10.39 -1.30
CA LEU A 137 10.98 9.00 -1.12
C LEU A 137 12.11 8.58 -2.08
N ALA A 138 12.19 9.21 -3.25
CA ALA A 138 13.20 8.88 -4.27
C ALA A 138 14.65 9.20 -3.85
N ASN A 139 14.83 10.08 -2.87
CA ASN A 139 16.15 10.41 -2.33
C ASN A 139 16.68 9.38 -1.33
N ASP A 140 15.84 8.43 -0.90
CA ASP A 140 16.21 7.48 0.14
C ASP A 140 16.59 6.13 -0.46
N PRO A 141 17.82 5.66 -0.29
CA PRO A 141 18.24 4.33 -0.75
C PRO A 141 17.53 3.24 0.06
N GLY A 142 17.10 2.18 -0.62
CA GLY A 142 16.41 1.05 0.01
C GLY A 142 14.91 1.02 -0.25
N LEU A 143 14.36 2.05 -0.89
CA LEU A 143 12.99 2.08 -1.38
C LEU A 143 12.94 1.90 -2.90
N VAL A 144 12.01 1.08 -3.38
CA VAL A 144 11.67 0.99 -4.79
C VAL A 144 10.36 1.74 -5.00
N ILE A 145 10.40 2.79 -5.83
CA ILE A 145 9.24 3.65 -6.08
C ILE A 145 8.65 3.35 -7.45
N VAL A 146 7.37 3.03 -7.49
CA VAL A 146 6.64 2.71 -8.72
C VAL A 146 5.46 3.65 -8.86
N CYS A 147 5.50 4.50 -9.89
CA CYS A 147 4.38 5.37 -10.27
C CYS A 147 3.66 4.78 -11.47
N ARG A 148 2.42 4.34 -11.28
CA ARG A 148 1.62 3.77 -12.38
C ARG A 148 1.05 4.89 -13.23
N VAL A 149 1.35 4.84 -14.52
CA VAL A 149 0.87 5.83 -15.51
C VAL A 149 -0.32 5.33 -16.33
N THR A 150 -0.54 4.01 -16.37
CA THR A 150 -1.68 3.40 -17.08
C THR A 150 -2.28 2.25 -16.26
N PRO A 151 -3.60 1.97 -16.43
CA PRO A 151 -4.23 0.82 -15.73
C PRO A 151 -3.68 -0.54 -16.14
N LYS A 152 -3.09 -0.66 -17.32
CA LYS A 152 -2.54 -1.91 -17.89
C LYS A 152 -1.07 -2.15 -17.54
N MET A 153 -0.44 -1.23 -16.80
CA MET A 153 0.95 -1.38 -16.37
C MET A 153 1.09 -2.65 -15.51
N PRO A 154 2.06 -3.54 -15.79
CA PRO A 154 2.31 -4.72 -14.96
C PRO A 154 2.53 -4.33 -13.50
N MET A 155 2.06 -5.16 -12.59
CA MET A 155 2.45 -5.05 -11.18
C MET A 155 3.84 -5.65 -11.04
N ILE A 156 4.77 -4.89 -10.49
CA ILE A 156 6.10 -5.39 -10.09
C ILE A 156 5.93 -5.85 -8.63
N TYR A 157 6.23 -7.11 -8.38
CA TYR A 157 6.13 -7.73 -7.05
C TYR A 157 7.51 -7.91 -6.45
#